data_ebf79b4a85f3bb6c61ac3089f23aafb9
#
_entry.id   ebf79b4a85f3bb6c61ac3089f23aafb9
#
_cell.length_a   1.000
_cell.length_b   1.000
_cell.length_c   1.000
_cell.angle_alpha   90.00
_cell.angle_beta   90.00
_cell.angle_gamma   90.00
#
_symmetry.space_group_name_H-M   'P 1'
#
loop_
_entity.id
_entity.type
_entity.pdbx_description
1 polymer ?
#
loop_
_entity_poly.entity_id
_entity_poly.type
_entity_poly.pdbx_seq_one_letter_code
_entity_poly.pdbx_strand_id
1 'polypeptide(L)'
;MRSLLALLLLPLAALADGAKYSVSYPASDKPGELIFPTTYNLWLPEGVKTVRGIIVHQHGCGTGSNKGAATAADDLHWQALARKWNCALLGPVIGEPDKANCRMWSDPRNGSGRSFLKALKDLGQTSGHPELAKAPWCLWGHSGGGSWASILQAEHPERIIAIWFRSGTAYASWQNEADGKPGLYGPPVVLPPEAFEIPMMSNPGVKENGDKRFNGAWTGGLAMFKAYRAKGAPIGFAPDPLTSHQTGDQRYASIAFFDACLALRLPESGNQLRKIDQSKGWLAPLLGNEAKPTGEYSGDKAESSWLPDATFAKAWTEYVKTGATNDTTPPPAPFNVATKATAEGIELTWDAHADFESGLRQFLIKKDGQVVGRVPEKLTNPFGRPLFQGMSYGDTPTQPLAQMRFVDKGAKPGAKYEIVAVNSAGLESK
;
A
#
# COMPACT_ATOMS: atom_id res chain seq x y z
N MET A 1 -30.44 27.52 -34.19
CA MET A 1 -30.83 27.05 -32.87
C MET A 1 -29.62 26.38 -32.24
N ARG A 2 -28.96 27.02 -31.27
CA ARG A 2 -27.80 26.50 -30.56
C ARG A 2 -28.32 25.90 -29.24
N SER A 3 -28.28 24.58 -29.13
CA SER A 3 -28.62 23.88 -27.88
C SER A 3 -27.49 24.08 -26.87
N LEU A 4 -27.76 24.86 -25.83
CA LEU A 4 -26.92 24.91 -24.63
C LEU A 4 -27.10 23.59 -23.88
N LEU A 5 -26.05 22.78 -23.84
CA LEU A 5 -25.96 21.64 -22.91
C LEU A 5 -25.59 22.21 -21.54
N ALA A 6 -26.56 22.29 -20.65
CA ALA A 6 -26.32 22.63 -19.24
C ALA A 6 -25.66 21.44 -18.56
N LEU A 7 -24.37 21.61 -18.25
CA LEU A 7 -23.63 20.68 -17.40
C LEU A 7 -24.14 20.87 -15.97
N LEU A 8 -24.98 19.96 -15.49
CA LEU A 8 -25.34 19.88 -14.08
C LEU A 8 -24.10 19.42 -13.29
N LEU A 9 -23.38 20.37 -12.72
CA LEU A 9 -22.43 20.14 -11.64
C LEU A 9 -23.25 19.76 -10.39
N LEU A 10 -23.45 18.46 -10.18
CA LEU A 10 -23.86 17.97 -8.85
C LEU A 10 -22.73 18.30 -7.88
N PRO A 11 -23.01 18.96 -6.74
CA PRO A 11 -22.00 19.13 -5.71
C PRO A 11 -21.63 17.70 -5.23
N LEU A 12 -20.36 17.28 -5.46
CA LEU A 12 -19.80 16.17 -4.72
C LEU A 12 -19.91 16.56 -3.24
N ALA A 13 -20.76 15.85 -2.50
CA ALA A 13 -20.69 15.92 -1.06
C ALA A 13 -19.23 15.59 -0.69
N ALA A 14 -18.53 16.55 -0.10
CA ALA A 14 -17.22 16.30 0.48
C ALA A 14 -17.42 15.19 1.52
N LEU A 15 -16.97 13.98 1.20
CA LEU A 15 -16.85 12.93 2.19
C LEU A 15 -15.84 13.43 3.21
N ALA A 16 -16.21 13.47 4.47
CA ALA A 16 -15.46 14.04 5.59
C ALA A 16 -14.08 13.39 5.86
N ASP A 17 -13.55 12.60 4.94
CA ASP A 17 -12.35 11.79 5.13
C ASP A 17 -11.29 11.97 4.03
N GLY A 18 -11.55 12.77 3.00
CA GLY A 18 -10.62 13.04 1.90
C GLY A 18 -11.29 13.10 0.54
N ALA A 19 -10.55 13.61 -0.45
CA ALA A 19 -11.04 13.81 -1.80
C ALA A 19 -10.55 12.69 -2.73
N LYS A 20 -11.43 12.22 -3.61
CA LYS A 20 -11.14 11.17 -4.61
C LYS A 20 -11.14 11.78 -6.01
N TYR A 21 -10.14 11.43 -6.79
CA TYR A 21 -9.99 11.84 -8.18
C TYR A 21 -9.63 10.64 -9.04
N SER A 22 -9.91 10.71 -10.34
CA SER A 22 -9.46 9.67 -11.27
C SER A 22 -9.22 10.24 -12.65
N VAL A 23 -8.27 9.61 -13.36
CA VAL A 23 -8.04 9.84 -14.79
C VAL A 23 -7.96 8.50 -15.50
N SER A 24 -8.53 8.42 -16.70
CA SER A 24 -8.56 7.18 -17.49
C SER A 24 -7.97 7.41 -18.86
N TYR A 25 -7.29 6.40 -19.37
CA TYR A 25 -6.74 6.37 -20.71
C TYR A 25 -7.22 5.12 -21.44
N PRO A 26 -7.63 5.25 -22.69
CA PRO A 26 -7.98 4.10 -23.51
C PRO A 26 -6.75 3.24 -23.83
N ALA A 27 -6.97 2.01 -24.21
CA ALA A 27 -5.95 1.16 -24.85
C ALA A 27 -5.40 1.84 -26.09
N SER A 28 -4.10 1.62 -26.38
CA SER A 28 -3.46 2.18 -27.56
C SER A 28 -2.52 1.14 -28.18
N ASP A 29 -2.52 1.05 -29.50
CA ASP A 29 -1.60 0.25 -30.30
C ASP A 29 -0.37 1.02 -30.80
N LYS A 30 -0.28 2.31 -30.46
CA LYS A 30 0.86 3.13 -30.86
C LYS A 30 2.13 2.74 -30.11
N PRO A 31 3.28 2.74 -30.78
CA PRO A 31 4.55 2.40 -30.16
C PRO A 31 4.83 3.21 -28.90
N GLY A 32 5.10 2.51 -27.78
CA GLY A 32 5.41 3.10 -26.49
C GLY A 32 4.20 3.65 -25.73
N GLU A 33 2.97 3.49 -26.19
CA GLU A 33 1.76 3.67 -25.42
C GLU A 33 1.27 2.32 -24.86
N LEU A 34 0.50 2.37 -23.77
CA LEU A 34 0.04 1.15 -23.12
C LEU A 34 -1.12 0.51 -23.91
N ILE A 35 -0.97 -0.76 -24.22
CA ILE A 35 -1.98 -1.52 -24.99
C ILE A 35 -3.25 -1.88 -24.20
N PHE A 36 -3.26 -1.63 -22.88
CA PHE A 36 -4.41 -1.87 -22.02
C PHE A 36 -5.05 -0.57 -21.58
N PRO A 37 -6.37 -0.50 -21.45
CA PRO A 37 -7.02 0.66 -20.85
C PRO A 37 -6.59 0.75 -19.38
N THR A 38 -6.41 1.97 -18.89
CA THR A 38 -5.89 2.20 -17.54
C THR A 38 -6.64 3.33 -16.86
N THR A 39 -6.96 3.16 -15.59
CA THR A 39 -7.49 4.20 -14.72
C THR A 39 -6.58 4.37 -13.52
N TYR A 40 -6.23 5.59 -13.20
CA TYR A 40 -5.48 5.94 -12.00
C TYR A 40 -6.42 6.63 -11.01
N ASN A 41 -6.55 6.02 -9.82
CA ASN A 41 -7.42 6.50 -8.76
C ASN A 41 -6.55 7.11 -7.67
N LEU A 42 -6.84 8.35 -7.33
CA LEU A 42 -6.12 9.15 -6.35
C LEU A 42 -7.04 9.44 -5.17
N TRP A 43 -6.51 9.26 -3.97
CA TRP A 43 -7.11 9.76 -2.74
C TRP A 43 -6.16 10.79 -2.10
N LEU A 44 -6.72 11.91 -1.65
CA LEU A 44 -6.00 12.97 -0.94
C LEU A 44 -6.60 13.14 0.45
N PRO A 45 -5.77 13.31 1.50
CA PRO A 45 -6.26 13.65 2.83
C PRO A 45 -7.05 14.95 2.83
N GLU A 46 -8.07 15.04 3.66
CA GLU A 46 -8.81 16.29 3.84
C GLU A 46 -7.89 17.44 4.26
N GLY A 47 -8.09 18.62 3.66
CA GLY A 47 -7.36 19.84 4.00
C GLY A 47 -5.87 19.84 3.69
N VAL A 48 -5.36 18.85 2.94
CA VAL A 48 -3.97 18.85 2.49
C VAL A 48 -3.70 20.09 1.63
N LYS A 49 -2.71 20.90 2.04
CA LYS A 49 -2.32 22.12 1.31
C LYS A 49 -1.27 21.84 0.24
N THR A 50 -0.37 20.89 0.52
CA THR A 50 0.70 20.48 -0.39
C THR A 50 0.92 18.99 -0.22
N VAL A 51 0.82 18.26 -1.31
CA VAL A 51 1.10 16.82 -1.34
C VAL A 51 2.60 16.61 -1.33
N ARG A 52 3.13 15.98 -0.27
CA ARG A 52 4.56 15.83 -0.05
C ARG A 52 5.16 14.59 -0.72
N GLY A 53 4.36 13.58 -0.98
CA GLY A 53 4.74 12.33 -1.63
C GLY A 53 3.53 11.55 -2.10
N ILE A 54 3.76 10.46 -2.82
CA ILE A 54 2.70 9.60 -3.35
C ILE A 54 2.99 8.16 -2.93
N ILE A 55 2.03 7.52 -2.27
CA ILE A 55 2.08 6.10 -1.97
C ILE A 55 1.36 5.39 -3.11
N VAL A 56 2.10 4.64 -3.90
CA VAL A 56 1.60 3.92 -5.08
C VAL A 56 1.40 2.45 -4.72
N HIS A 57 0.17 1.96 -4.90
CA HIS A 57 -0.20 0.59 -4.56
C HIS A 57 -0.49 -0.21 -5.85
N GLN A 58 0.55 -0.80 -6.46
CA GLN A 58 0.45 -1.53 -7.73
C GLN A 58 0.30 -3.04 -7.50
N HIS A 59 -0.87 -3.56 -7.83
CA HIS A 59 -1.15 -4.99 -7.75
C HIS A 59 -0.53 -5.79 -8.89
N GLY A 60 -0.60 -7.13 -8.77
CA GLY A 60 -0.02 -8.08 -9.71
C GLY A 60 -0.85 -8.29 -10.97
N CYS A 61 -0.39 -9.23 -11.78
CA CYS A 61 -0.93 -9.56 -13.10
C CYS A 61 -2.34 -10.16 -13.06
N GLY A 62 -2.99 -10.17 -14.21
CA GLY A 62 -4.33 -10.70 -14.42
C GLY A 62 -5.38 -9.86 -13.69
N THR A 63 -6.41 -10.48 -13.13
CA THR A 63 -7.45 -9.77 -12.37
C THR A 63 -6.94 -9.04 -11.13
N GLY A 64 -5.70 -9.31 -10.69
CA GLY A 64 -5.01 -8.55 -9.65
C GLY A 64 -4.76 -7.10 -10.04
N SER A 65 -4.42 -6.83 -11.31
CA SER A 65 -4.12 -5.49 -11.82
C SER A 65 -5.28 -4.48 -11.69
N ASN A 66 -6.51 -4.97 -11.48
CA ASN A 66 -7.72 -4.15 -11.31
C ASN A 66 -8.01 -3.75 -9.85
N LYS A 67 -7.15 -4.09 -8.89
CA LYS A 67 -7.43 -3.88 -7.44
C LYS A 67 -7.07 -2.50 -6.92
N GLY A 68 -6.24 -1.75 -7.59
CA GLY A 68 -5.70 -0.48 -7.10
C GLY A 68 -6.76 0.57 -6.74
N ALA A 69 -7.87 0.62 -7.46
CA ALA A 69 -8.97 1.56 -7.20
C ALA A 69 -9.49 1.44 -5.77
N ALA A 70 -9.79 0.21 -5.32
CA ALA A 70 -10.31 -0.03 -3.98
C ALA A 70 -9.28 0.29 -2.89
N THR A 71 -7.99 0.04 -3.14
CA THR A 71 -6.92 0.42 -2.20
C THR A 71 -6.89 1.94 -2.01
N ALA A 72 -6.85 2.72 -3.09
CA ALA A 72 -6.84 4.17 -2.98
C ALA A 72 -8.15 4.74 -2.40
N ALA A 73 -9.29 4.23 -2.88
CA ALA A 73 -10.60 4.80 -2.54
C ALA A 73 -11.09 4.40 -1.14
N ASP A 74 -10.79 3.19 -0.68
CA ASP A 74 -11.53 2.55 0.40
C ASP A 74 -10.63 1.96 1.51
N ASP A 75 -9.30 1.91 1.35
CA ASP A 75 -8.42 1.31 2.34
C ASP A 75 -8.04 2.31 3.45
N LEU A 76 -8.79 2.24 4.55
CA LEU A 76 -8.60 3.15 5.69
C LEU A 76 -7.20 3.03 6.33
N HIS A 77 -6.59 1.84 6.29
CA HIS A 77 -5.26 1.64 6.89
C HIS A 77 -4.15 2.30 6.04
N TRP A 78 -4.19 2.15 4.71
CA TRP A 78 -3.28 2.88 3.81
C TRP A 78 -3.53 4.38 3.82
N GLN A 79 -4.78 4.81 3.96
CA GLN A 79 -5.15 6.22 4.11
C GLN A 79 -4.59 6.82 5.41
N ALA A 80 -4.50 6.05 6.51
CA ALA A 80 -3.87 6.51 7.75
C ALA A 80 -2.40 6.90 7.55
N LEU A 81 -1.62 6.08 6.81
CA LEU A 81 -0.24 6.43 6.44
C LEU A 81 -0.17 7.70 5.58
N ALA A 82 -1.00 7.76 4.54
CA ALA A 82 -1.03 8.92 3.64
C ALA A 82 -1.39 10.21 4.39
N ARG A 83 -2.38 10.16 5.29
CA ARG A 83 -2.78 11.29 6.13
C ARG A 83 -1.65 11.78 7.04
N LYS A 84 -0.96 10.86 7.71
CA LYS A 84 0.16 11.18 8.61
C LYS A 84 1.25 12.02 7.94
N TRP A 85 1.52 11.76 6.66
CA TRP A 85 2.59 12.39 5.92
C TRP A 85 2.17 13.46 4.92
N ASN A 86 0.89 13.82 4.85
CA ASN A 86 0.34 14.66 3.79
C ASN A 86 0.71 14.11 2.39
N CYS A 87 0.62 12.80 2.23
CA CYS A 87 0.85 12.11 0.97
C CYS A 87 -0.46 11.80 0.27
N ALA A 88 -0.40 11.65 -1.06
CA ALA A 88 -1.47 11.04 -1.83
C ALA A 88 -1.38 9.51 -1.75
N LEU A 89 -2.53 8.84 -1.86
CA LEU A 89 -2.59 7.39 -2.09
C LEU A 89 -3.08 7.16 -3.53
N LEU A 90 -2.29 6.46 -4.33
CA LEU A 90 -2.56 6.19 -5.75
C LEU A 90 -2.74 4.70 -6.01
N GLY A 91 -3.87 4.33 -6.60
CA GLY A 91 -4.21 2.97 -7.00
C GLY A 91 -4.43 2.86 -8.51
N PRO A 92 -3.43 2.40 -9.28
CA PRO A 92 -3.63 2.09 -10.69
C PRO A 92 -4.56 0.89 -10.88
N VAL A 93 -5.41 0.98 -11.91
CA VAL A 93 -6.24 -0.11 -12.43
C VAL A 93 -5.85 -0.30 -13.88
N ILE A 94 -5.28 -1.46 -14.19
CA ILE A 94 -4.89 -1.81 -15.55
C ILE A 94 -5.87 -2.87 -16.06
N GLY A 95 -6.57 -2.57 -17.13
CA GLY A 95 -7.57 -3.44 -17.75
C GLY A 95 -6.93 -4.59 -18.53
N GLU A 96 -6.04 -5.35 -17.88
CA GLU A 96 -5.40 -6.52 -18.46
C GLU A 96 -6.43 -7.63 -18.68
N PRO A 97 -6.64 -8.11 -19.93
CA PRO A 97 -7.52 -9.24 -20.19
C PRO A 97 -6.99 -10.53 -19.57
N ASP A 98 -7.89 -11.47 -19.28
CA ASP A 98 -7.52 -12.81 -18.83
C ASP A 98 -6.55 -13.46 -19.83
N LYS A 99 -5.49 -14.09 -19.30
CA LYS A 99 -4.42 -14.75 -20.06
C LYS A 99 -3.58 -13.82 -20.95
N ALA A 100 -3.71 -12.50 -20.79
CA ALA A 100 -2.81 -11.56 -21.47
C ALA A 100 -1.37 -11.70 -20.96
N ASN A 101 -0.43 -11.19 -21.74
CA ASN A 101 0.96 -11.15 -21.31
C ASN A 101 1.19 -10.00 -20.35
N CYS A 102 1.30 -10.32 -19.09
CA CYS A 102 1.54 -9.36 -18.01
C CYS A 102 2.71 -8.39 -18.25
N ARG A 103 3.75 -8.83 -18.96
CA ARG A 103 4.90 -7.97 -19.31
C ARG A 103 4.51 -6.72 -20.11
N MET A 104 3.39 -6.78 -20.81
CA MET A 104 2.93 -5.63 -21.59
C MET A 104 2.62 -4.39 -20.75
N TRP A 105 2.48 -4.55 -19.43
CA TRP A 105 2.35 -3.41 -18.53
C TRP A 105 3.33 -3.47 -17.33
N SER A 106 3.68 -4.65 -16.84
CA SER A 106 4.58 -4.79 -15.68
C SER A 106 6.05 -4.49 -16.03
N ASP A 107 6.34 -4.34 -17.33
CA ASP A 107 7.52 -3.62 -17.83
C ASP A 107 7.08 -2.19 -18.20
N PRO A 108 7.47 -1.17 -17.40
CA PRO A 108 7.05 0.22 -17.65
C PRO A 108 7.48 0.78 -19.00
N ARG A 109 8.53 0.21 -19.62
CA ARG A 109 9.02 0.58 -20.96
C ARG A 109 8.00 0.31 -22.07
N ASN A 110 7.05 -0.62 -21.82
CA ASN A 110 5.92 -0.91 -22.71
C ASN A 110 4.75 0.07 -22.59
N GLY A 111 4.99 1.25 -22.03
CA GLY A 111 4.03 2.35 -21.99
C GLY A 111 3.40 2.61 -20.64
N SER A 112 3.40 1.66 -19.69
CA SER A 112 2.78 1.90 -18.36
C SER A 112 3.53 2.93 -17.54
N GLY A 113 4.86 3.04 -17.66
CA GLY A 113 5.64 4.11 -17.01
C GLY A 113 5.27 5.49 -17.55
N ARG A 114 5.15 5.62 -18.86
CA ARG A 114 4.72 6.87 -19.51
C ARG A 114 3.28 7.24 -19.11
N SER A 115 2.38 6.25 -19.11
CA SER A 115 1.00 6.41 -18.67
C SER A 115 0.92 6.88 -17.20
N PHE A 116 1.75 6.29 -16.32
CA PHE A 116 1.85 6.70 -14.92
C PHE A 116 2.30 8.16 -14.74
N LEU A 117 3.37 8.56 -15.42
CA LEU A 117 3.86 9.94 -15.35
C LEU A 117 2.83 10.95 -15.90
N LYS A 118 2.14 10.59 -16.98
CA LYS A 118 1.04 11.38 -17.53
C LYS A 118 -0.10 11.50 -16.52
N ALA A 119 -0.47 10.40 -15.86
CA ALA A 119 -1.53 10.40 -14.86
C ALA A 119 -1.23 11.30 -13.68
N LEU A 120 0.01 11.33 -13.18
CA LEU A 120 0.42 12.24 -12.10
C LEU A 120 0.25 13.71 -12.50
N LYS A 121 0.56 14.06 -13.75
CA LYS A 121 0.36 15.40 -14.25
C LYS A 121 -1.12 15.77 -14.36
N ASP A 122 -1.93 14.89 -14.96
CA ASP A 122 -3.34 15.13 -15.21
C ASP A 122 -4.15 15.15 -13.89
N LEU A 123 -3.83 14.24 -12.94
CA LEU A 123 -4.38 14.24 -11.58
C LEU A 123 -3.98 15.50 -10.81
N GLY A 124 -2.75 15.98 -11.00
CA GLY A 124 -2.30 17.25 -10.41
C GLY A 124 -3.14 18.43 -10.87
N GLN A 125 -3.48 18.49 -12.15
CA GLN A 125 -4.36 19.51 -12.70
C GLN A 125 -5.80 19.37 -12.18
N THR A 126 -6.34 18.15 -12.18
CA THR A 126 -7.75 17.90 -11.82
C THR A 126 -7.99 18.11 -10.32
N SER A 127 -7.02 17.79 -9.48
CA SER A 127 -7.13 17.91 -8.02
C SER A 127 -6.74 19.28 -7.47
N GLY A 128 -6.13 20.16 -8.29
CA GLY A 128 -5.56 21.41 -7.83
C GLY A 128 -4.19 21.27 -7.14
N HIS A 129 -3.55 20.11 -7.26
CA HIS A 129 -2.24 19.76 -6.67
C HIS A 129 -1.17 19.53 -7.75
N PRO A 130 -0.72 20.57 -8.48
CA PRO A 130 0.22 20.42 -9.60
C PRO A 130 1.58 19.82 -9.19
N GLU A 131 1.91 19.86 -7.88
CA GLU A 131 3.10 19.23 -7.33
C GLU A 131 3.12 17.71 -7.50
N LEU A 132 1.98 17.04 -7.70
CA LEU A 132 1.90 15.58 -7.97
C LEU A 132 2.77 15.16 -9.15
N ALA A 133 2.89 16.01 -10.16
CA ALA A 133 3.75 15.75 -11.32
C ALA A 133 5.22 15.54 -10.96
N LYS A 134 5.67 16.06 -9.80
CA LYS A 134 7.08 16.03 -9.35
C LYS A 134 7.26 15.40 -7.97
N ALA A 135 6.20 15.09 -7.25
CA ALA A 135 6.24 14.51 -5.92
C ALA A 135 6.97 13.15 -5.93
N PRO A 136 7.74 12.82 -4.89
CA PRO A 136 8.44 11.55 -4.78
C PRO A 136 7.48 10.41 -4.37
N TRP A 137 7.92 9.15 -4.55
CA TRP A 137 7.07 7.96 -4.46
C TRP A 137 7.53 6.96 -3.41
N CYS A 138 6.59 6.38 -2.65
CA CYS A 138 6.71 5.07 -2.05
C CYS A 138 6.04 4.06 -2.99
N LEU A 139 6.75 3.03 -3.44
CA LEU A 139 6.22 2.03 -4.36
C LEU A 139 5.94 0.72 -3.63
N TRP A 140 4.68 0.38 -3.46
CA TRP A 140 4.27 -0.96 -3.07
C TRP A 140 3.92 -1.75 -4.33
N GLY A 141 4.63 -2.85 -4.57
CA GLY A 141 4.42 -3.68 -5.75
C GLY A 141 4.25 -5.15 -5.40
N HIS A 142 3.13 -5.76 -5.83
CA HIS A 142 2.88 -7.20 -5.70
C HIS A 142 3.09 -7.91 -7.05
N SER A 143 3.83 -9.02 -7.07
CA SER A 143 4.02 -9.85 -8.27
C SER A 143 4.50 -9.04 -9.47
N GLY A 144 3.75 -8.94 -10.56
CA GLY A 144 4.05 -8.06 -11.69
C GLY A 144 4.21 -6.58 -11.31
N GLY A 145 3.51 -6.11 -10.27
CA GLY A 145 3.70 -4.77 -9.73
C GLY A 145 5.07 -4.56 -9.08
N GLY A 146 5.65 -5.62 -8.49
CA GLY A 146 7.03 -5.60 -8.01
C GLY A 146 8.05 -5.54 -9.15
N SER A 147 7.79 -6.23 -10.27
CA SER A 147 8.61 -6.12 -11.48
C SER A 147 8.56 -4.69 -12.05
N TRP A 148 7.36 -4.11 -12.11
CA TRP A 148 7.16 -2.72 -12.52
C TRP A 148 7.95 -1.74 -11.64
N ALA A 149 7.89 -1.89 -10.31
CA ALA A 149 8.65 -1.07 -9.38
C ALA A 149 10.18 -1.23 -9.54
N SER A 150 10.66 -2.46 -9.82
CA SER A 150 12.09 -2.72 -10.09
C SER A 150 12.62 -1.93 -11.27
N ILE A 151 11.84 -1.81 -12.34
CA ILE A 151 12.28 -1.11 -13.56
C ILE A 151 12.16 0.41 -13.36
N LEU A 152 11.11 0.90 -12.71
CA LEU A 152 11.01 2.30 -12.33
C LEU A 152 12.15 2.76 -11.41
N GLN A 153 12.66 1.86 -10.56
CA GLN A 153 13.85 2.11 -9.74
C GLN A 153 15.07 2.50 -10.58
N ALA A 154 15.21 1.88 -11.74
CA ALA A 154 16.30 2.18 -12.64
C ALA A 154 16.09 3.47 -13.45
N GLU A 155 14.83 3.77 -13.80
CA GLU A 155 14.49 4.92 -14.65
C GLU A 155 14.36 6.24 -13.85
N HIS A 156 13.92 6.17 -12.57
CA HIS A 156 13.61 7.33 -11.75
C HIS A 156 14.07 7.20 -10.29
N PRO A 157 15.33 6.81 -10.02
CA PRO A 157 15.81 6.57 -8.66
C PRO A 157 15.71 7.81 -7.76
N GLU A 158 15.83 9.01 -8.34
CA GLU A 158 15.76 10.29 -7.65
C GLU A 158 14.37 10.62 -7.08
N ARG A 159 13.33 9.93 -7.58
CA ARG A 159 11.95 10.13 -7.15
C ARG A 159 11.46 9.10 -6.14
N ILE A 160 12.22 8.05 -5.86
CA ILE A 160 11.75 6.94 -5.04
C ILE A 160 12.21 7.09 -3.59
N ILE A 161 11.24 7.23 -2.68
CA ILE A 161 11.45 7.27 -1.24
C ILE A 161 11.81 5.88 -0.73
N ALA A 162 11.02 4.86 -1.09
CA ALA A 162 11.20 3.47 -0.69
C ALA A 162 10.43 2.52 -1.60
N ILE A 163 10.82 1.23 -1.60
CA ILE A 163 10.10 0.18 -2.34
C ILE A 163 9.81 -1.01 -1.42
N TRP A 164 8.56 -1.50 -1.48
CA TRP A 164 8.13 -2.77 -0.90
C TRP A 164 7.83 -3.77 -2.02
N PHE A 165 8.67 -4.80 -2.15
CA PHE A 165 8.54 -5.85 -3.15
C PHE A 165 7.79 -7.05 -2.57
N ARG A 166 6.47 -7.09 -2.74
CA ARG A 166 5.68 -8.24 -2.34
C ARG A 166 5.68 -9.32 -3.43
N SER A 167 6.37 -10.43 -3.17
CA SER A 167 6.35 -11.62 -4.03
C SER A 167 6.65 -11.36 -5.52
N GLY A 168 7.48 -10.37 -5.84
CA GLY A 168 7.80 -10.04 -7.23
C GLY A 168 8.95 -9.05 -7.37
N THR A 169 9.80 -9.29 -8.37
CA THR A 169 10.89 -8.41 -8.82
C THR A 169 11.29 -8.79 -10.24
N ALA A 170 11.78 -7.85 -11.01
CA ALA A 170 12.35 -8.12 -12.33
C ALA A 170 13.76 -8.73 -12.25
N TYR A 171 14.42 -8.68 -11.12
CA TYR A 171 15.84 -9.04 -10.96
C TYR A 171 16.17 -10.46 -11.38
N ALA A 172 15.33 -11.44 -11.03
CA ALA A 172 15.55 -12.84 -11.44
C ALA A 172 15.52 -13.04 -12.95
N SER A 173 14.69 -12.27 -13.65
CA SER A 173 14.65 -12.26 -15.12
C SER A 173 15.93 -11.70 -15.71
N TRP A 174 16.46 -10.63 -15.16
CA TRP A 174 17.72 -10.03 -15.64
C TRP A 174 18.92 -10.95 -15.41
N GLN A 175 18.95 -11.70 -14.29
CA GLN A 175 19.97 -12.72 -14.07
C GLN A 175 19.90 -13.85 -15.09
N ASN A 176 18.71 -14.35 -15.41
CA ASN A 176 18.53 -15.39 -16.41
C ASN A 176 19.10 -14.97 -17.77
N GLU A 177 18.86 -13.72 -18.19
CA GLU A 177 19.42 -13.20 -19.44
C GLU A 177 20.94 -13.05 -19.39
N ALA A 178 21.49 -12.59 -18.27
CA ALA A 178 22.94 -12.53 -18.07
C ALA A 178 23.61 -13.92 -18.13
N ASP A 179 22.89 -14.97 -17.70
CA ASP A 179 23.30 -16.37 -17.79
C ASP A 179 22.99 -17.03 -19.17
N GLY A 180 22.52 -16.24 -20.17
CA GLY A 180 22.14 -16.73 -21.47
C GLY A 180 20.84 -17.53 -21.52
N LYS A 181 20.00 -17.41 -20.48
CA LYS A 181 18.67 -18.04 -20.40
C LYS A 181 17.58 -17.04 -20.78
N PRO A 182 16.42 -17.50 -21.27
CA PRO A 182 15.30 -16.60 -21.55
C PRO A 182 14.87 -15.84 -20.31
N GLY A 183 14.92 -14.51 -20.36
CA GLY A 183 14.38 -13.63 -19.36
C GLY A 183 12.95 -13.22 -19.70
N LEU A 184 12.19 -12.82 -18.68
CA LEU A 184 10.84 -12.29 -18.84
C LEU A 184 10.83 -10.79 -19.18
N TYR A 185 11.82 -10.04 -18.73
CA TYR A 185 11.94 -8.58 -18.80
C TYR A 185 13.26 -8.18 -19.45
N GLY A 186 13.41 -8.41 -20.71
CA GLY A 186 14.63 -8.10 -21.43
C GLY A 186 14.53 -6.80 -22.26
N PRO A 187 15.63 -6.15 -22.59
CA PRO A 187 16.96 -6.39 -22.05
C PRO A 187 17.10 -5.97 -20.59
N PRO A 188 18.10 -6.51 -19.84
CA PRO A 188 18.38 -6.10 -18.47
C PRO A 188 18.56 -4.59 -18.38
N VAL A 189 18.00 -3.99 -17.32
CA VAL A 189 18.20 -2.57 -17.05
C VAL A 189 19.51 -2.42 -16.27
N VAL A 190 20.37 -1.51 -16.72
CA VAL A 190 21.55 -1.11 -15.95
C VAL A 190 21.07 -0.21 -14.82
N LEU A 191 21.22 -0.67 -13.58
CA LEU A 191 20.86 0.10 -12.40
C LEU A 191 21.93 1.19 -12.18
N PRO A 192 21.52 2.48 -12.13
CA PRO A 192 22.45 3.54 -11.79
C PRO A 192 22.83 3.47 -10.30
N PRO A 193 23.96 4.05 -9.88
CA PRO A 193 24.38 4.01 -8.46
C PRO A 193 23.32 4.48 -7.48
N GLU A 194 22.54 5.48 -7.82
CA GLU A 194 21.46 6.06 -7.03
C GLU A 194 20.35 5.05 -6.71
N ALA A 195 20.13 4.06 -7.56
CA ALA A 195 19.16 2.98 -7.34
C ALA A 195 19.52 2.14 -6.10
N PHE A 196 20.81 2.07 -5.73
CA PHE A 196 21.26 1.37 -4.53
C PHE A 196 21.23 2.24 -3.26
N GLU A 197 20.85 3.50 -3.37
CA GLU A 197 20.60 4.39 -2.22
C GLU A 197 19.15 4.32 -1.71
N ILE A 198 18.25 3.63 -2.43
CA ILE A 198 16.83 3.53 -2.11
C ILE A 198 16.60 2.47 -1.02
N PRO A 199 15.89 2.79 0.07
CA PRO A 199 15.40 1.78 1.01
C PRO A 199 14.46 0.80 0.34
N MET A 200 14.68 -0.48 0.55
CA MET A 200 13.89 -1.54 -0.06
C MET A 200 13.59 -2.65 0.93
N MET A 201 12.47 -3.33 0.71
CA MET A 201 12.12 -4.54 1.45
C MET A 201 11.65 -5.61 0.47
N SER A 202 12.33 -6.76 0.46
CA SER A 202 11.88 -7.96 -0.23
C SER A 202 10.99 -8.77 0.70
N ASN A 203 9.73 -8.99 0.31
CA ASN A 203 8.71 -9.66 1.14
C ASN A 203 8.05 -10.83 0.39
N PRO A 204 8.72 -11.94 0.19
CA PRO A 204 8.08 -13.15 -0.34
C PRO A 204 7.27 -13.86 0.74
N GLY A 205 6.32 -14.71 0.33
CA GLY A 205 5.67 -15.67 1.24
C GLY A 205 6.57 -16.87 1.51
N VAL A 206 6.66 -17.33 2.77
CA VAL A 206 7.47 -18.50 3.12
C VAL A 206 7.02 -19.75 2.33
N LYS A 207 5.72 -19.89 2.07
CA LYS A 207 5.17 -21.01 1.30
C LYS A 207 5.42 -20.94 -0.21
N GLU A 208 6.04 -19.86 -0.71
CA GLU A 208 6.54 -19.78 -2.09
C GLU A 208 7.83 -20.60 -2.26
N ASN A 209 8.62 -20.76 -1.19
CA ASN A 209 9.85 -21.53 -1.23
C ASN A 209 9.56 -23.01 -1.53
N GLY A 210 10.02 -23.46 -2.69
CA GLY A 210 9.76 -24.82 -3.20
C GLY A 210 8.38 -25.02 -3.86
N ASP A 211 7.54 -23.98 -3.95
CA ASP A 211 6.26 -24.05 -4.67
C ASP A 211 6.47 -24.23 -6.16
N LYS A 212 5.68 -25.12 -6.81
CA LYS A 212 5.82 -25.43 -8.24
C LYS A 212 5.64 -24.22 -9.17
N ARG A 213 4.80 -23.26 -8.77
CA ARG A 213 4.44 -22.09 -9.59
C ARG A 213 5.17 -20.84 -9.12
N PHE A 214 5.32 -20.66 -7.82
CA PHE A 214 5.70 -19.38 -7.23
C PHE A 214 7.11 -19.36 -6.63
N ASN A 215 7.87 -20.48 -6.70
CA ASN A 215 9.23 -20.50 -6.17
C ASN A 215 10.13 -19.39 -6.75
N GLY A 216 9.88 -18.94 -7.98
CA GLY A 216 10.60 -17.83 -8.60
C GLY A 216 10.46 -16.50 -7.87
N ALA A 217 9.34 -16.27 -7.14
CA ALA A 217 9.18 -15.08 -6.33
C ALA A 217 10.09 -15.12 -5.07
N TRP A 218 10.19 -16.28 -4.43
CA TRP A 218 11.12 -16.50 -3.32
C TRP A 218 12.57 -16.37 -3.76
N THR A 219 12.99 -17.17 -4.73
CA THR A 219 14.39 -17.21 -5.19
C THR A 219 14.85 -15.90 -5.81
N GLY A 220 13.98 -15.25 -6.59
CA GLY A 220 14.26 -13.95 -7.20
C GLY A 220 14.38 -12.82 -6.17
N GLY A 221 13.49 -12.81 -5.18
CA GLY A 221 13.55 -11.84 -4.08
C GLY A 221 14.81 -12.00 -3.23
N LEU A 222 15.20 -13.23 -2.94
CA LEU A 222 16.42 -13.55 -2.21
C LEU A 222 17.69 -13.20 -3.01
N ALA A 223 17.71 -13.48 -4.31
CA ALA A 223 18.83 -13.14 -5.18
C ALA A 223 19.01 -11.62 -5.32
N MET A 224 17.92 -10.88 -5.49
CA MET A 224 17.94 -9.42 -5.48
C MET A 224 18.49 -8.87 -4.16
N PHE A 225 17.98 -9.37 -3.02
CA PHE A 225 18.45 -8.97 -1.71
C PHE A 225 19.96 -9.12 -1.60
N LYS A 226 20.51 -10.31 -1.87
CA LYS A 226 21.95 -10.58 -1.79
C LYS A 226 22.78 -9.68 -2.69
N ALA A 227 22.37 -9.54 -3.95
CA ALA A 227 23.10 -8.73 -4.93
C ALA A 227 23.11 -7.24 -4.54
N TYR A 228 22.01 -6.73 -4.00
CA TYR A 228 21.89 -5.34 -3.62
C TYR A 228 22.64 -5.06 -2.29
N ARG A 229 22.54 -5.96 -1.31
CA ARG A 229 23.33 -5.85 -0.08
C ARG A 229 24.84 -5.86 -0.35
N ALA A 230 25.30 -6.72 -1.27
CA ALA A 230 26.71 -6.75 -1.69
C ALA A 230 27.19 -5.41 -2.27
N LYS A 231 26.28 -4.58 -2.80
CA LYS A 231 26.55 -3.21 -3.26
C LYS A 231 26.29 -2.14 -2.18
N GLY A 232 26.00 -2.55 -0.96
CA GLY A 232 25.75 -1.63 0.17
C GLY A 232 24.35 -1.00 0.17
N ALA A 233 23.40 -1.53 -0.61
CA ALA A 233 22.02 -0.99 -0.63
C ALA A 233 21.29 -1.19 0.71
N PRO A 234 20.46 -0.23 1.15
CA PRO A 234 19.62 -0.37 2.34
C PRO A 234 18.42 -1.24 2.06
N ILE A 235 18.63 -2.53 1.83
CA ILE A 235 17.59 -3.52 1.57
C ILE A 235 17.46 -4.52 2.71
N GLY A 236 16.23 -4.85 3.09
CA GLY A 236 15.89 -5.91 4.02
C GLY A 236 15.13 -7.05 3.34
N PHE A 237 15.00 -8.15 4.08
CA PHE A 237 14.23 -9.32 3.71
C PHE A 237 13.22 -9.64 4.81
N ALA A 238 11.93 -9.62 4.48
CA ALA A 238 10.83 -9.79 5.44
C ALA A 238 9.88 -10.89 4.96
N PRO A 239 10.24 -12.18 5.07
CA PRO A 239 9.38 -13.25 4.59
C PRO A 239 8.08 -13.29 5.40
N ASP A 240 6.94 -13.43 4.70
CA ASP A 240 5.62 -13.61 5.33
C ASP A 240 5.44 -15.07 5.75
N PRO A 241 5.33 -15.39 7.06
CA PRO A 241 5.31 -16.76 7.54
C PRO A 241 4.03 -17.51 7.20
N LEU A 242 2.94 -16.81 6.88
CA LEU A 242 1.61 -17.39 6.75
C LEU A 242 1.19 -17.67 5.30
N THR A 243 1.81 -17.01 4.34
CA THR A 243 1.32 -16.98 2.95
C THR A 243 2.25 -17.67 1.95
N SER A 244 1.69 -17.96 0.77
CA SER A 244 2.41 -18.18 -0.48
C SER A 244 2.40 -16.86 -1.27
N HIS A 245 1.80 -16.84 -2.47
CA HIS A 245 1.80 -15.67 -3.37
C HIS A 245 0.73 -14.62 -3.03
N GLN A 246 -0.11 -14.87 -2.05
CA GLN A 246 -1.10 -13.89 -1.58
C GLN A 246 -0.39 -12.74 -0.85
N THR A 247 -0.98 -11.56 -0.87
CA THR A 247 -0.42 -10.40 -0.17
C THR A 247 -0.45 -10.55 1.36
N GLY A 248 -1.41 -11.31 1.89
CA GLY A 248 -1.48 -11.62 3.32
C GLY A 248 -1.61 -10.38 4.20
N ASP A 249 -0.98 -10.44 5.34
CA ASP A 249 -0.99 -9.39 6.36
C ASP A 249 0.24 -8.46 6.29
N GLN A 250 0.91 -8.43 5.14
CA GLN A 250 2.13 -7.64 4.90
C GLN A 250 1.99 -6.15 5.24
N ARG A 251 0.77 -5.60 5.26
CA ARG A 251 0.50 -4.20 5.62
C ARG A 251 1.00 -3.83 7.01
N TYR A 252 1.05 -4.74 7.94
CA TYR A 252 1.59 -4.51 9.28
C TYR A 252 3.08 -4.14 9.26
N ALA A 253 3.83 -4.71 8.33
CA ALA A 253 5.23 -4.34 8.14
C ALA A 253 5.42 -3.26 7.06
N SER A 254 4.68 -3.30 5.94
CA SER A 254 4.90 -2.36 4.85
C SER A 254 4.49 -0.92 5.19
N ILE A 255 3.41 -0.71 5.95
CA ILE A 255 3.00 0.61 6.43
C ILE A 255 4.05 1.17 7.39
N ALA A 256 4.50 0.36 8.36
CA ALA A 256 5.56 0.76 9.28
C ALA A 256 6.90 1.03 8.57
N PHE A 257 7.24 0.26 7.52
CA PHE A 257 8.43 0.49 6.71
C PHE A 257 8.38 1.81 5.96
N PHE A 258 7.26 2.08 5.29
CA PHE A 258 7.10 3.35 4.57
C PHE A 258 7.06 4.55 5.53
N ASP A 259 6.46 4.41 6.71
CA ASP A 259 6.50 5.43 7.75
C ASP A 259 7.93 5.83 8.12
N ALA A 260 8.76 4.84 8.46
CA ALA A 260 10.16 5.05 8.79
C ALA A 260 10.95 5.64 7.60
N CYS A 261 10.72 5.16 6.38
CA CYS A 261 11.39 5.67 5.19
C CYS A 261 10.97 7.11 4.82
N LEU A 262 9.69 7.45 4.99
CA LEU A 262 9.19 8.81 4.84
C LEU A 262 9.86 9.75 5.86
N ALA A 263 9.98 9.32 7.12
CA ALA A 263 10.69 10.07 8.15
C ALA A 263 12.17 10.31 7.81
N LEU A 264 12.82 9.32 7.20
CA LEU A 264 14.25 9.42 6.84
C LEU A 264 14.49 10.26 5.58
N ARG A 265 13.65 10.13 4.55
CA ARG A 265 13.94 10.64 3.22
C ARG A 265 13.13 11.84 2.77
N LEU A 266 11.90 11.99 3.27
CA LEU A 266 11.05 13.09 2.82
C LEU A 266 11.56 14.42 3.35
N PRO A 267 11.89 15.41 2.49
CA PRO A 267 12.41 16.69 2.94
C PRO A 267 11.30 17.51 3.64
N GLU A 268 11.67 18.49 4.44
CA GLU A 268 10.70 19.42 5.04
C GLU A 268 10.02 20.28 3.98
N SER A 269 10.75 20.63 2.92
CA SER A 269 10.26 21.39 1.78
C SER A 269 10.95 20.95 0.47
N GLY A 270 10.25 21.13 -0.65
CA GLY A 270 10.74 20.72 -1.97
C GLY A 270 10.64 19.21 -2.20
N ASN A 271 11.26 18.71 -3.27
CA ASN A 271 11.15 17.32 -3.72
C ASN A 271 12.47 16.54 -3.69
N GLN A 272 13.58 17.19 -3.29
CA GLN A 272 14.89 16.53 -3.24
C GLN A 272 14.97 15.63 -2.01
N LEU A 273 15.01 14.31 -2.22
CA LEU A 273 15.06 13.33 -1.16
C LEU A 273 16.36 13.45 -0.35
N ARG A 274 16.24 13.30 0.96
CA ARG A 274 17.40 13.26 1.86
C ARG A 274 18.18 11.97 1.67
N LYS A 275 19.50 12.05 1.77
CA LYS A 275 20.38 10.88 1.82
C LYS A 275 20.24 10.18 3.18
N ILE A 276 20.37 8.86 3.17
CA ILE A 276 20.27 8.03 4.38
C ILE A 276 21.66 7.79 4.94
N ASP A 277 21.81 7.97 6.23
CA ASP A 277 22.92 7.45 7.01
C ASP A 277 22.58 6.02 7.47
N GLN A 278 22.98 5.02 6.71
CA GLN A 278 22.68 3.62 7.01
C GLN A 278 23.26 3.14 8.34
N SER A 279 24.28 3.83 8.89
CA SER A 279 24.89 3.48 10.17
C SER A 279 23.94 3.67 11.35
N LYS A 280 22.92 4.51 11.21
CA LYS A 280 21.87 4.77 12.20
C LYS A 280 20.73 3.76 12.14
N GLY A 281 20.72 2.91 11.13
CA GLY A 281 19.74 1.84 11.01
C GLY A 281 20.04 0.65 11.90
N TRP A 282 19.27 -0.40 11.70
CA TRP A 282 19.37 -1.69 12.37
C TRP A 282 19.69 -2.79 11.37
N LEU A 283 20.29 -3.87 11.86
CA LEU A 283 20.60 -5.06 11.07
C LEU A 283 20.01 -6.29 11.74
N ALA A 284 19.55 -7.22 10.90
CA ALA A 284 19.04 -8.50 11.34
C ALA A 284 19.58 -9.63 10.45
N PRO A 285 19.78 -10.85 10.97
CA PRO A 285 20.13 -12.01 10.16
C PRO A 285 19.07 -12.24 9.07
N LEU A 286 19.47 -12.67 7.89
CA LEU A 286 18.59 -12.82 6.71
C LEU A 286 17.29 -13.60 6.98
N LEU A 287 17.38 -14.73 7.67
CA LEU A 287 16.24 -15.57 8.04
C LEU A 287 16.09 -15.66 9.58
N GLY A 288 16.68 -14.75 10.31
CA GLY A 288 16.52 -14.61 11.75
C GLY A 288 15.45 -13.60 12.12
N ASN A 289 15.29 -13.39 13.42
CA ASN A 289 14.31 -12.44 13.96
C ASN A 289 14.88 -11.55 15.08
N GLU A 290 16.20 -11.49 15.22
CA GLU A 290 16.86 -10.63 16.21
C GLU A 290 17.53 -9.46 15.50
N ALA A 291 16.91 -8.31 15.55
CA ALA A 291 17.49 -7.07 15.04
C ALA A 291 18.31 -6.36 16.13
N LYS A 292 19.43 -5.74 15.72
CA LYS A 292 20.31 -4.92 16.57
C LYS A 292 20.70 -3.62 15.86
N PRO A 293 21.01 -2.55 16.60
CA PRO A 293 21.60 -1.35 16.01
C PRO A 293 22.82 -1.72 15.16
N THR A 294 23.02 -1.04 14.03
CA THR A 294 24.13 -1.35 13.10
C THR A 294 25.50 -1.34 13.78
N GLY A 295 25.69 -0.49 14.79
CA GLY A 295 26.95 -0.42 15.57
C GLY A 295 27.17 -1.61 16.51
N GLU A 296 26.11 -2.30 16.93
CA GLU A 296 26.15 -3.42 17.88
C GLU A 296 26.02 -4.80 17.18
N TYR A 297 25.74 -4.79 15.87
CA TYR A 297 25.53 -6.02 15.13
C TYR A 297 26.84 -6.72 14.83
N SER A 298 26.97 -7.95 15.31
CA SER A 298 28.21 -8.76 15.22
C SER A 298 28.24 -9.73 14.02
N GLY A 299 27.13 -9.86 13.27
CA GLY A 299 27.05 -10.71 12.08
C GLY A 299 27.62 -10.02 10.84
N ASP A 300 27.60 -10.76 9.71
CA ASP A 300 28.00 -10.17 8.42
C ASP A 300 26.99 -9.13 7.97
N LYS A 301 27.44 -7.87 7.91
CA LYS A 301 26.59 -6.73 7.50
C LYS A 301 26.16 -6.78 6.04
N ALA A 302 26.95 -7.44 5.18
CA ALA A 302 26.64 -7.57 3.76
C ALA A 302 25.58 -8.64 3.48
N GLU A 303 25.38 -9.58 4.41
CA GLU A 303 24.38 -10.66 4.30
C GLU A 303 23.16 -10.42 5.22
N SER A 304 23.09 -9.25 5.87
CA SER A 304 22.04 -8.93 6.84
C SER A 304 20.98 -8.00 6.28
N SER A 305 19.73 -8.20 6.69
CA SER A 305 18.63 -7.27 6.41
C SER A 305 18.92 -5.91 7.04
N TRP A 306 18.87 -4.84 6.26
CA TRP A 306 18.88 -3.48 6.77
C TRP A 306 17.46 -3.03 7.11
N LEU A 307 17.29 -2.41 8.26
CA LEU A 307 16.04 -1.89 8.78
C LEU A 307 16.20 -0.42 9.14
N PRO A 308 15.24 0.47 8.78
CA PRO A 308 15.43 1.92 8.85
C PRO A 308 15.62 2.47 10.27
N ASP A 309 14.92 1.94 11.26
CA ASP A 309 15.01 2.39 12.66
C ASP A 309 14.58 1.32 13.66
N ALA A 310 14.64 1.66 14.95
CA ALA A 310 14.26 0.77 16.06
C ALA A 310 12.77 0.39 16.04
N THR A 311 11.90 1.32 15.68
CA THR A 311 10.44 1.10 15.64
C THR A 311 10.08 0.08 14.58
N PHE A 312 10.62 0.26 13.38
CA PHE A 312 10.43 -0.71 12.31
C PHE A 312 11.12 -2.04 12.63
N ALA A 313 12.31 -2.03 13.23
CA ALA A 313 13.00 -3.26 13.61
C ALA A 313 12.16 -4.13 14.56
N LYS A 314 11.44 -3.53 15.50
CA LYS A 314 10.48 -4.22 16.37
C LYS A 314 9.28 -4.77 15.58
N ALA A 315 8.68 -3.97 14.71
CA ALA A 315 7.57 -4.39 13.87
C ALA A 315 7.97 -5.51 12.90
N TRP A 316 9.14 -5.39 12.27
CA TRP A 316 9.73 -6.41 11.40
C TRP A 316 9.94 -7.74 12.13
N THR A 317 10.52 -7.70 13.34
CA THR A 317 10.78 -8.88 14.17
C THR A 317 9.49 -9.64 14.48
N GLU A 318 8.44 -8.94 14.88
CA GLU A 318 7.13 -9.54 15.14
C GLU A 318 6.50 -10.09 13.86
N TYR A 319 6.53 -9.32 12.79
CA TYR A 319 5.94 -9.72 11.51
C TYR A 319 6.58 -10.98 10.92
N VAL A 320 7.92 -11.06 10.84
CA VAL A 320 8.59 -12.24 10.24
C VAL A 320 8.39 -13.50 11.06
N LYS A 321 8.10 -13.36 12.35
CA LYS A 321 7.83 -14.46 13.28
C LYS A 321 6.37 -14.92 13.25
N THR A 322 5.43 -13.99 13.19
CA THR A 322 4.01 -14.29 13.45
C THR A 322 3.07 -13.90 12.30
N GLY A 323 3.51 -13.04 11.38
CA GLY A 323 2.65 -12.40 10.36
C GLY A 323 1.74 -11.31 10.93
N ALA A 324 1.93 -10.90 12.18
CA ALA A 324 1.12 -9.92 12.89
C ALA A 324 1.93 -8.68 13.29
N THR A 325 1.29 -7.75 13.97
CA THR A 325 1.91 -6.60 14.63
C THR A 325 1.62 -6.61 16.12
N ASN A 326 2.56 -6.14 16.92
CA ASN A 326 2.38 -5.93 18.35
C ASN A 326 1.97 -4.47 18.60
N ASP A 327 0.69 -4.21 18.42
CA ASP A 327 0.11 -2.89 18.63
C ASP A 327 -0.32 -2.72 20.10
N THR A 328 0.02 -1.58 20.67
CA THR A 328 -0.29 -1.22 22.06
C THR A 328 -1.04 0.10 22.17
N THR A 329 -1.40 0.71 21.04
CA THR A 329 -2.08 2.00 20.96
C THR A 329 -3.56 1.83 20.61
N PRO A 330 -4.50 2.51 21.30
CA PRO A 330 -5.90 2.48 20.91
C PRO A 330 -6.14 3.17 19.56
N PRO A 331 -7.14 2.71 18.77
CA PRO A 331 -7.53 3.39 17.55
C PRO A 331 -8.14 4.77 17.85
N PRO A 332 -8.14 5.69 16.86
CA PRO A 332 -8.89 6.94 16.99
C PRO A 332 -10.38 6.70 17.23
N ALA A 333 -11.00 7.55 18.02
CA ALA A 333 -12.45 7.50 18.22
C ALA A 333 -13.20 7.81 16.91
N PRO A 334 -14.33 7.16 16.63
CA PRO A 334 -15.23 7.55 15.56
C PRO A 334 -15.72 9.00 15.72
N PHE A 335 -15.96 9.65 14.59
CA PHE A 335 -16.38 11.05 14.54
C PHE A 335 -17.60 11.23 13.62
N ASN A 336 -18.17 12.43 13.56
CA ASN A 336 -19.41 12.70 12.80
C ASN A 336 -20.55 11.73 13.13
N VAL A 337 -20.62 11.31 14.39
CA VAL A 337 -21.66 10.37 14.84
C VAL A 337 -23.02 11.05 14.77
N ALA A 338 -23.93 10.47 13.99
CA ALA A 338 -25.28 10.97 13.83
C ALA A 338 -26.32 9.88 14.13
N THR A 339 -27.45 10.29 14.67
CA THR A 339 -28.61 9.41 14.92
C THR A 339 -29.84 9.94 14.20
N LYS A 340 -30.64 9.04 13.62
CA LYS A 340 -31.87 9.36 12.91
C LYS A 340 -32.96 8.37 13.27
N ALA A 341 -34.14 8.85 13.68
CA ALA A 341 -35.31 7.99 13.84
C ALA A 341 -35.81 7.53 12.46
N THR A 342 -36.07 6.25 12.35
CA THR A 342 -36.60 5.59 11.14
C THR A 342 -37.81 4.73 11.50
N ALA A 343 -38.51 4.20 10.52
CA ALA A 343 -39.63 3.27 10.75
C ALA A 343 -39.19 1.96 11.44
N GLU A 344 -37.91 1.58 11.30
CA GLU A 344 -37.34 0.35 11.87
C GLU A 344 -36.76 0.54 13.28
N GLY A 345 -36.46 1.77 13.68
CA GLY A 345 -35.78 2.09 14.93
C GLY A 345 -34.88 3.31 14.80
N ILE A 346 -33.75 3.30 15.50
CA ILE A 346 -32.75 4.36 15.43
C ILE A 346 -31.60 3.96 14.54
N GLU A 347 -31.41 4.69 13.45
CA GLU A 347 -30.24 4.58 12.57
C GLU A 347 -29.09 5.41 13.13
N LEU A 348 -27.91 4.81 13.18
CA LEU A 348 -26.66 5.45 13.53
C LEU A 348 -25.73 5.43 12.29
N THR A 349 -25.04 6.54 12.07
CA THR A 349 -23.97 6.66 11.07
C THR A 349 -22.77 7.36 11.69
N TRP A 350 -21.57 7.07 11.21
CA TRP A 350 -20.34 7.68 11.70
C TRP A 350 -19.26 7.63 10.64
N ASP A 351 -18.19 8.39 10.86
CA ASP A 351 -16.93 8.30 10.15
C ASP A 351 -15.84 7.77 11.09
N ALA A 352 -14.75 7.21 10.55
CA ALA A 352 -13.65 6.72 11.33
C ALA A 352 -12.33 6.78 10.56
N HIS A 353 -11.24 6.99 11.29
CA HIS A 353 -9.89 6.76 10.83
C HIS A 353 -9.41 5.39 11.32
N ALA A 354 -8.62 4.70 10.50
CA ALA A 354 -8.00 3.46 10.95
C ALA A 354 -6.88 3.76 11.96
N ASP A 355 -6.71 2.82 12.88
CA ASP A 355 -5.47 2.71 13.65
C ASP A 355 -4.27 2.59 12.71
N PHE A 356 -3.20 3.27 13.07
CA PHE A 356 -2.02 3.33 12.22
C PHE A 356 -1.24 2.02 12.23
N GLU A 357 -1.12 1.37 13.37
CA GLU A 357 -0.34 0.16 13.56
C GLU A 357 -1.06 -1.10 13.07
N SER A 358 -2.36 -1.23 13.41
CA SER A 358 -3.09 -2.48 13.17
C SER A 358 -4.42 -2.34 12.43
N GLY A 359 -4.79 -1.14 12.01
CA GLY A 359 -6.04 -0.87 11.29
C GLY A 359 -7.28 -0.98 12.16
N LEU A 360 -8.43 -1.28 11.55
CA LEU A 360 -9.71 -1.44 12.23
C LEU A 360 -10.19 -2.88 12.15
N ARG A 361 -10.60 -3.40 13.29
CA ARG A 361 -11.23 -4.71 13.41
C ARG A 361 -12.74 -4.62 13.31
N GLN A 362 -13.36 -3.69 14.10
CA GLN A 362 -14.80 -3.69 14.37
C GLN A 362 -15.20 -2.39 15.05
N PHE A 363 -16.47 -2.04 14.97
CA PHE A 363 -17.09 -1.04 15.86
C PHE A 363 -18.05 -1.72 16.81
N LEU A 364 -18.03 -1.27 18.09
CA LEU A 364 -19.02 -1.62 19.10
C LEU A 364 -20.04 -0.50 19.17
N ILE A 365 -21.32 -0.85 19.10
CA ILE A 365 -22.41 0.10 19.29
C ILE A 365 -22.92 -0.07 20.72
N LYS A 366 -22.71 0.93 21.56
CA LYS A 366 -23.18 0.93 22.95
C LYS A 366 -24.42 1.83 23.06
N LYS A 367 -25.41 1.36 23.80
CA LYS A 367 -26.62 2.10 24.17
C LYS A 367 -26.73 2.11 25.69
N ASP A 368 -26.78 3.30 26.27
CA ASP A 368 -26.79 3.48 27.73
C ASP A 368 -25.70 2.63 28.45
N GLY A 369 -24.50 2.56 27.82
CA GLY A 369 -23.34 1.82 28.31
C GLY A 369 -23.31 0.32 27.99
N GLN A 370 -24.38 -0.25 27.40
CA GLN A 370 -24.46 -1.67 27.05
C GLN A 370 -24.22 -1.88 25.55
N VAL A 371 -23.43 -2.90 25.16
CA VAL A 371 -23.21 -3.26 23.76
C VAL A 371 -24.50 -3.86 23.16
N VAL A 372 -25.09 -3.16 22.22
CA VAL A 372 -26.33 -3.58 21.50
C VAL A 372 -26.05 -4.04 20.07
N GLY A 373 -24.86 -3.79 19.55
CA GLY A 373 -24.49 -4.21 18.19
C GLY A 373 -23.00 -4.17 17.94
N ARG A 374 -22.63 -4.77 16.79
CA ARG A 374 -21.26 -4.81 16.29
C ARG A 374 -21.26 -4.61 14.78
N VAL A 375 -20.30 -3.85 14.26
CA VAL A 375 -20.16 -3.62 12.82
C VAL A 375 -18.70 -3.87 12.40
N PRO A 376 -18.43 -4.86 11.55
CA PRO A 376 -19.36 -5.87 11.07
C PRO A 376 -19.75 -6.86 12.17
N GLU A 377 -20.90 -7.49 12.05
CA GLU A 377 -21.35 -8.51 12.99
C GLU A 377 -20.42 -9.75 12.97
N LYS A 378 -20.00 -10.14 11.76
CA LYS A 378 -19.07 -11.25 11.54
C LYS A 378 -17.76 -10.71 10.94
N LEU A 379 -16.65 -11.05 11.60
CA LEU A 379 -15.33 -10.75 11.13
C LEU A 379 -14.89 -11.85 10.17
N THR A 380 -14.82 -11.53 8.89
CA THR A 380 -14.35 -12.45 7.86
C THR A 380 -13.10 -11.92 7.19
N ASN A 381 -12.05 -12.75 7.16
CA ASN A 381 -10.82 -12.42 6.48
C ASN A 381 -10.20 -13.72 5.92
N PRO A 382 -9.89 -13.79 4.61
CA PRO A 382 -9.28 -14.97 4.01
C PRO A 382 -7.88 -15.29 4.57
N PHE A 383 -7.25 -14.34 5.28
CA PHE A 383 -5.92 -14.49 5.88
C PHE A 383 -5.96 -14.64 7.41
N GLY A 384 -7.16 -14.81 8.00
CA GLY A 384 -7.32 -15.02 9.45
C GLY A 384 -7.31 -13.75 10.31
N ARG A 385 -7.06 -12.59 9.72
CA ARG A 385 -7.07 -11.30 10.42
C ARG A 385 -8.49 -10.82 10.72
N PRO A 386 -8.81 -10.38 11.94
CA PRO A 386 -10.11 -9.79 12.24
C PRO A 386 -10.14 -8.32 11.77
N LEU A 387 -10.74 -8.05 10.61
CA LEU A 387 -10.81 -6.70 10.03
C LEU A 387 -12.24 -6.23 9.85
N PHE A 388 -12.43 -4.91 10.02
CA PHE A 388 -13.65 -4.20 9.69
C PHE A 388 -13.95 -4.26 8.19
N GLN A 389 -12.94 -4.01 7.35
CA GLN A 389 -13.09 -4.05 5.90
C GLN A 389 -12.95 -5.48 5.37
N GLY A 390 -13.95 -5.95 4.61
CA GLY A 390 -13.79 -7.17 3.84
C GLY A 390 -12.68 -7.01 2.82
N MET A 391 -11.76 -8.00 2.73
CA MET A 391 -10.61 -7.95 1.83
C MET A 391 -10.77 -8.91 0.67
N SER A 392 -10.31 -8.51 -0.52
CA SER A 392 -10.15 -9.39 -1.68
C SER A 392 -8.86 -10.20 -1.58
N TYR A 393 -8.60 -11.09 -2.57
CA TYR A 393 -7.37 -11.86 -2.66
C TYR A 393 -6.08 -11.01 -2.52
N GLY A 394 -6.09 -9.81 -3.06
CA GLY A 394 -4.92 -8.94 -3.06
C GLY A 394 -4.75 -8.04 -1.83
N ASP A 395 -5.33 -8.38 -0.67
CA ASP A 395 -5.30 -7.51 0.52
C ASP A 395 -5.90 -6.11 0.24
N THR A 396 -6.87 -6.08 -0.65
CA THR A 396 -7.55 -4.87 -1.09
C THR A 396 -8.99 -4.92 -0.60
N PRO A 397 -9.55 -3.82 -0.09
CA PRO A 397 -10.95 -3.79 0.31
C PRO A 397 -11.89 -4.26 -0.80
N THR A 398 -12.88 -5.08 -0.44
CA THR A 398 -13.99 -5.39 -1.32
C THR A 398 -14.90 -4.17 -1.47
N GLN A 399 -15.47 -3.97 -2.66
CA GLN A 399 -16.45 -2.92 -2.89
C GLN A 399 -17.86 -3.49 -2.99
N PRO A 400 -18.88 -2.73 -2.49
CA PRO A 400 -18.74 -1.48 -1.74
C PRO A 400 -18.11 -1.72 -0.37
N LEU A 401 -17.42 -0.69 0.15
CA LEU A 401 -16.88 -0.69 1.50
C LEU A 401 -18.00 -1.01 2.52
N ALA A 402 -17.70 -1.78 3.56
CA ALA A 402 -18.62 -2.02 4.65
C ALA A 402 -19.15 -0.69 5.21
N GLN A 403 -20.46 -0.57 5.32
CA GLN A 403 -21.07 0.69 5.75
C GLN A 403 -20.78 0.94 7.22
N MET A 404 -20.30 2.12 7.54
CA MET A 404 -20.21 2.64 8.92
C MET A 404 -21.61 3.11 9.33
N ARG A 405 -22.49 2.14 9.53
CA ARG A 405 -23.93 2.31 9.77
C ARG A 405 -24.46 1.16 10.61
N PHE A 406 -25.37 1.47 11.52
CA PHE A 406 -26.10 0.48 12.33
C PHE A 406 -27.54 0.92 12.53
N VAL A 407 -28.48 -0.02 12.61
CA VAL A 407 -29.88 0.25 12.96
C VAL A 407 -30.22 -0.53 14.23
N ASP A 408 -30.48 0.20 15.31
CA ASP A 408 -31.04 -0.37 16.55
C ASP A 408 -32.54 -0.54 16.36
N LYS A 409 -32.93 -1.76 15.95
CA LYS A 409 -34.33 -2.08 15.61
C LYS A 409 -35.22 -1.99 16.83
N GLY A 410 -36.38 -1.33 16.64
CA GLY A 410 -37.36 -1.15 17.70
C GLY A 410 -36.97 -0.15 18.79
N ALA A 411 -35.79 0.48 18.71
CA ALA A 411 -35.39 1.52 19.64
C ALA A 411 -36.22 2.79 19.44
N LYS A 412 -36.48 3.48 20.56
CA LYS A 412 -37.20 4.76 20.59
C LYS A 412 -36.19 5.93 20.74
N PRO A 413 -36.55 7.12 20.25
CA PRO A 413 -35.75 8.33 20.50
C PRO A 413 -35.48 8.58 21.98
N GLY A 414 -34.29 9.13 22.30
CA GLY A 414 -33.91 9.51 23.67
C GLY A 414 -32.84 8.60 24.30
N ALA A 415 -32.50 7.46 23.70
CA ALA A 415 -31.38 6.64 24.16
C ALA A 415 -30.04 7.32 23.85
N LYS A 416 -29.06 7.14 24.72
CA LYS A 416 -27.69 7.65 24.53
C LYS A 416 -26.85 6.57 23.86
N TYR A 417 -26.35 6.90 22.68
CA TYR A 417 -25.46 6.01 21.91
C TYR A 417 -24.00 6.46 21.96
N GLU A 418 -23.12 5.48 21.97
CA GLU A 418 -21.68 5.62 21.81
C GLU A 418 -21.19 4.61 20.80
N ILE A 419 -20.28 5.00 19.91
CA ILE A 419 -19.64 4.11 18.93
C ILE A 419 -18.16 4.04 19.28
N VAL A 420 -17.68 2.84 19.54
CA VAL A 420 -16.30 2.55 19.93
C VAL A 420 -15.60 1.81 18.81
N ALA A 421 -14.51 2.35 18.30
CA ALA A 421 -13.65 1.65 17.35
C ALA A 421 -12.79 0.62 18.09
N VAL A 422 -12.56 -0.53 17.44
CA VAL A 422 -11.68 -1.58 17.96
C VAL A 422 -10.65 -1.89 16.88
N ASN A 423 -9.35 -1.86 17.22
CA ASN A 423 -8.29 -2.23 16.29
C ASN A 423 -8.05 -3.75 16.22
N SER A 424 -7.15 -4.21 15.34
CA SER A 424 -6.90 -5.65 15.18
C SER A 424 -6.20 -6.29 16.40
N ALA A 425 -5.56 -5.50 17.26
CA ALA A 425 -5.02 -5.96 18.54
C ALA A 425 -6.12 -6.09 19.63
N GLY A 426 -7.35 -5.63 19.36
CA GLY A 426 -8.46 -5.70 20.31
C GLY A 426 -8.54 -4.51 21.26
N LEU A 427 -7.78 -3.44 21.06
CA LEU A 427 -7.82 -2.22 21.85
C LEU A 427 -9.01 -1.36 21.41
N GLU A 428 -9.73 -0.79 22.40
CA GLU A 428 -10.89 0.09 22.18
C GLU A 428 -10.47 1.56 22.14
N SER A 429 -11.08 2.34 21.25
CA SER A 429 -10.96 3.81 21.27
C SER A 429 -11.50 4.40 22.58
N LYS A 430 -10.93 5.53 22.96
CA LYS A 430 -11.33 6.28 24.17
C LYS A 430 -12.36 7.33 23.83
#